data_3d6132cadda46756aa22c92175d61417
#
_entry.id   3d6132cadda46756aa22c92175d61417
#
_cell.length_a   1.000
_cell.length_b   1.000
_cell.length_c   1.000
_cell.angle_alpha   90.00
_cell.angle_beta   90.00
_cell.angle_gamma   90.00
#
_symmetry.space_group_name_H-M   'P 1'
#
loop_
_entity.id
_entity.type
_entity.pdbx_description
1 polymer ?
#
loop_
_entity_poly.entity_id
_entity_poly.type
_entity_poly.pdbx_seq_one_letter_code
_entity_poly.pdbx_strand_id
1 'polypeptide(L)'
;YPVRDLDRLMSFYLAAKNSGRYLVIDLKQAYLLKLFSGSVYCSKLYPAPDDKNIKIFIPRGTWSLIDKDLTKFSQEQLYKDYTTWQREFLDYPNIVDYRDIAKNQKEFVFYCSDFNLQNLIDVKPNPGSSYIRSLTEPFDLEMELKEEQIKNWFERFGIIGKEREWNKVHVSGHGDGVQIKHVIDGAKAKKLIPIHTQHDEYHKKWHPNVTTVKQHGVYQL
;
A
#
# COMPACT_ATOMS: atom_id res chain seq x y z
N TYR A 1 -1.51 -2.03 2.84
CA TYR A 1 -1.85 -2.01 1.40
C TYR A 1 -0.58 -1.87 0.55
N PRO A 2 -0.62 -2.26 -0.74
CA PRO A 2 0.53 -2.14 -1.62
C PRO A 2 0.95 -0.68 -1.80
N VAL A 3 2.25 -0.38 -1.73
CA VAL A 3 2.79 0.99 -1.81
C VAL A 3 2.40 1.74 -3.10
N ARG A 4 2.13 1.01 -4.19
CA ARG A 4 1.77 1.58 -5.50
C ARG A 4 0.26 1.75 -5.73
N ASP A 5 -0.55 1.26 -4.80
CA ASP A 5 -2.01 1.34 -4.89
C ASP A 5 -2.48 2.69 -4.36
N LEU A 6 -2.54 3.69 -5.25
CA LEU A 6 -2.93 5.05 -4.90
C LEU A 6 -4.43 5.18 -4.60
N ASP A 7 -5.29 4.36 -5.18
CA ASP A 7 -6.72 4.37 -4.87
C ASP A 7 -6.95 3.86 -3.44
N ARG A 8 -6.16 2.87 -3.03
CA ARG A 8 -6.15 2.40 -1.65
C ARG A 8 -5.56 3.46 -0.70
N LEU A 9 -4.47 4.12 -1.10
CA LEU A 9 -3.95 5.27 -0.36
C LEU A 9 -5.02 6.33 -0.16
N MET A 10 -5.81 6.66 -1.20
CA MET A 10 -6.92 7.61 -1.08
C MET A 10 -7.98 7.16 -0.09
N SER A 11 -8.31 5.87 -0.05
CA SER A 11 -9.24 5.33 0.95
C SER A 11 -8.74 5.57 2.38
N PHE A 12 -7.44 5.32 2.64
CA PHE A 12 -6.82 5.61 3.94
C PHE A 12 -6.69 7.09 4.22
N TYR A 13 -6.40 7.92 3.22
CA TYR A 13 -6.36 9.37 3.34
C TYR A 13 -7.71 9.93 3.79
N LEU A 14 -8.79 9.52 3.13
CA LEU A 14 -10.14 9.95 3.50
C LEU A 14 -10.54 9.46 4.88
N ALA A 15 -10.21 8.22 5.23
CA ALA A 15 -10.48 7.68 6.56
C ALA A 15 -9.71 8.42 7.66
N ALA A 16 -8.43 8.71 7.45
CA ALA A 16 -7.62 9.51 8.37
C ALA A 16 -8.19 10.91 8.55
N LYS A 17 -8.45 11.61 7.44
CA LYS A 17 -9.05 12.96 7.44
C LYS A 17 -10.38 13.01 8.16
N ASN A 18 -11.29 12.06 7.88
CA ASN A 18 -12.61 12.01 8.50
C ASN A 18 -12.55 11.68 10.01
N SER A 19 -11.49 11.01 10.46
CA SER A 19 -11.24 10.75 11.87
C SER A 19 -10.43 11.84 12.59
N GLY A 20 -10.15 12.96 11.90
CA GLY A 20 -9.35 14.06 12.46
C GLY A 20 -7.86 13.73 12.63
N ARG A 21 -7.33 12.78 11.84
CA ARG A 21 -5.95 12.32 11.90
C ARG A 21 -5.19 12.67 10.63
N TYR A 22 -3.87 12.65 10.73
CA TYR A 22 -2.99 12.74 9.58
C TYR A 22 -2.70 11.36 9.00
N LEU A 23 -2.73 11.22 7.68
CA LEU A 23 -2.14 10.06 7.03
C LEU A 23 -0.63 10.24 6.94
N VAL A 24 0.13 9.32 7.51
CA VAL A 24 1.59 9.31 7.40
C VAL A 24 1.98 8.34 6.28
N ILE A 25 2.60 8.85 5.24
CA ILE A 25 3.03 8.13 4.05
C ILE A 25 4.55 7.98 4.01
N ASP A 26 5.04 6.99 3.26
CA ASP A 26 6.47 6.86 3.00
C ASP A 26 6.95 7.74 1.82
N LEU A 27 8.27 7.82 1.64
CA LEU A 27 8.89 8.62 0.57
C LEU A 27 8.45 8.18 -0.83
N LYS A 28 8.20 6.88 -1.03
CA LYS A 28 7.75 6.36 -2.33
C LYS A 28 6.33 6.77 -2.66
N GLN A 29 5.44 6.76 -1.66
CA GLN A 29 4.08 7.25 -1.80
C GLN A 29 4.07 8.77 -2.04
N ALA A 30 4.93 9.52 -1.34
CA ALA A 30 5.09 10.96 -1.57
C ALA A 30 5.52 11.23 -3.03
N TYR A 31 6.48 10.46 -3.54
CA TYR A 31 6.90 10.56 -4.95
C TYR A 31 5.76 10.25 -5.93
N LEU A 32 5.00 9.19 -5.68
CA LEU A 32 3.85 8.85 -6.53
C LEU A 32 2.78 9.95 -6.48
N LEU A 33 2.44 10.47 -5.30
CA LEU A 33 1.50 11.58 -5.17
C LEU A 33 1.98 12.82 -5.92
N LYS A 34 3.27 13.15 -5.87
CA LYS A 34 3.84 14.25 -6.65
C LYS A 34 3.63 14.07 -8.15
N LEU A 35 3.90 12.88 -8.67
CA LEU A 35 3.70 12.57 -10.09
C LEU A 35 2.23 12.69 -10.49
N PHE A 36 1.32 12.13 -9.71
CA PHE A 36 -0.10 12.09 -10.03
C PHE A 36 -0.79 13.43 -9.82
N SER A 37 -0.50 14.14 -8.74
CA SER A 37 -1.05 15.48 -8.51
C SER A 37 -0.52 16.52 -9.51
N GLY A 38 0.68 16.32 -10.04
CA GLY A 38 1.23 17.14 -11.13
C GLY A 38 0.68 16.82 -12.53
N SER A 39 -0.08 15.72 -12.68
CA SER A 39 -0.66 15.32 -13.97
C SER A 39 -1.94 16.10 -14.28
N VAL A 40 -2.07 16.56 -15.52
CA VAL A 40 -3.29 17.24 -16.00
C VAL A 40 -4.56 16.39 -15.79
N TYR A 41 -4.44 15.07 -15.92
CA TYR A 41 -5.57 14.14 -15.81
C TYR A 41 -5.90 13.73 -14.37
N CYS A 42 -4.90 13.66 -13.51
CA CYS A 42 -5.03 13.08 -12.17
C CYS A 42 -4.98 14.10 -11.03
N SER A 43 -4.63 15.36 -11.32
CA SER A 43 -4.45 16.40 -10.29
C SER A 43 -5.68 16.67 -9.42
N LYS A 44 -6.88 16.37 -9.92
CA LYS A 44 -8.14 16.50 -9.15
C LYS A 44 -8.49 15.26 -8.33
N LEU A 45 -7.80 14.14 -8.58
CA LEU A 45 -8.10 12.85 -7.94
C LEU A 45 -7.22 12.59 -6.72
N TYR A 46 -6.00 13.11 -6.73
CA TYR A 46 -5.02 12.84 -5.69
C TYR A 46 -4.50 14.13 -5.07
N PRO A 47 -4.32 14.16 -3.73
CA PRO A 47 -3.72 15.30 -3.05
C PRO A 47 -2.23 15.43 -3.42
N ALA A 48 -1.71 16.63 -3.32
CA ALA A 48 -0.28 16.85 -3.37
C ALA A 48 0.41 16.28 -2.12
N PRO A 49 1.69 15.89 -2.19
CA PRO A 49 2.39 15.31 -1.05
C PRO A 49 2.50 16.24 0.17
N ASP A 50 2.38 17.54 -0.02
CA ASP A 50 2.35 18.58 1.02
C ASP A 50 0.93 18.95 1.49
N ASP A 51 -0.09 18.15 1.14
CA ASP A 51 -1.45 18.35 1.66
C ASP A 51 -1.45 18.41 3.19
N LYS A 52 -2.24 19.31 3.76
CA LYS A 52 -2.30 19.57 5.20
C LYS A 52 -2.66 18.35 6.07
N ASN A 53 -3.35 17.34 5.50
CA ASN A 53 -3.72 16.11 6.21
C ASN A 53 -2.73 14.97 5.97
N ILE A 54 -1.64 15.22 5.24
CA ILE A 54 -0.57 14.26 4.96
C ILE A 54 0.68 14.64 5.77
N LYS A 55 1.37 13.62 6.25
CA LYS A 55 2.74 13.72 6.78
C LYS A 55 3.63 12.75 6.03
N ILE A 56 4.85 13.17 5.73
CA ILE A 56 5.84 12.34 5.03
C ILE A 56 6.81 11.79 6.06
N PHE A 57 6.85 10.48 6.19
CA PHE A 57 7.75 9.80 7.12
C PHE A 57 9.16 9.72 6.55
N ILE A 58 10.11 10.26 7.29
CA ILE A 58 11.53 10.11 7.00
C ILE A 58 12.05 8.91 7.79
N PRO A 59 12.33 7.78 7.11
CA PRO A 59 12.87 6.61 7.78
C PRO A 59 14.30 6.89 8.24
N ARG A 60 14.73 6.19 9.28
CA ARG A 60 16.15 6.18 9.64
C ARG A 60 16.94 5.61 8.47
N GLY A 61 17.98 6.31 8.06
CA GLY A 61 18.86 5.86 7.01
C GLY A 61 19.71 4.64 7.44
N THR A 62 20.56 4.16 6.55
CA THR A 62 21.37 2.95 6.74
C THR A 62 22.21 2.99 8.02
N TRP A 63 22.62 4.17 8.45
CA TRP A 63 23.44 4.41 9.65
C TRP A 63 22.62 4.78 10.89
N SER A 64 21.31 4.71 10.83
CA SER A 64 20.43 4.92 11.99
C SER A 64 20.48 6.30 12.65
N LEU A 65 20.99 7.32 11.99
CA LEU A 65 21.39 8.58 12.64
C LEU A 65 20.49 9.77 12.35
N ILE A 66 19.40 9.59 11.59
CA ILE A 66 18.70 10.75 11.08
C ILE A 66 17.81 11.38 12.12
N ASP A 67 18.15 12.60 12.39
CA ASP A 67 17.36 13.62 13.07
C ASP A 67 16.60 14.42 12.00
N LYS A 68 15.45 15.00 12.32
CA LYS A 68 14.77 16.00 11.52
C LYS A 68 15.66 17.19 11.18
N ASP A 69 16.58 17.52 12.07
CA ASP A 69 17.57 18.55 11.82
C ASP A 69 18.64 18.00 10.87
N LEU A 70 18.30 18.00 9.60
CA LEU A 70 19.19 17.54 8.52
C LEU A 70 20.47 18.39 8.42
N THR A 71 20.50 19.57 9.05
CA THR A 71 21.68 20.42 9.08
C THR A 71 22.84 19.82 9.90
N LYS A 72 22.53 18.86 10.77
CA LYS A 72 23.53 18.12 11.55
C LYS A 72 24.31 17.09 10.74
N PHE A 73 23.87 16.80 9.52
CA PHE A 73 24.48 15.79 8.67
C PHE A 73 25.22 16.41 7.49
N SER A 74 26.35 15.84 7.16
CA SER A 74 27.04 16.23 5.93
C SER A 74 26.23 15.84 4.70
N GLN A 75 26.40 16.59 3.62
CA GLN A 75 25.77 16.23 2.34
C GLN A 75 26.17 14.83 1.89
N GLU A 76 27.39 14.41 2.16
CA GLU A 76 27.86 13.05 1.84
C GLU A 76 27.07 11.99 2.59
N GLN A 77 26.73 12.20 3.87
CA GLN A 77 25.91 11.28 4.66
C GLN A 77 24.49 11.19 4.09
N LEU A 78 23.89 12.33 3.76
CA LEU A 78 22.56 12.36 3.14
C LEU A 78 22.56 11.67 1.76
N TYR A 79 23.63 11.81 0.99
CA TYR A 79 23.78 11.13 -0.31
C TYR A 79 23.91 9.60 -0.18
N LYS A 80 24.50 9.11 0.89
CA LYS A 80 24.60 7.67 1.16
C LYS A 80 23.26 7.07 1.63
N ASP A 81 22.53 7.81 2.45
CA ASP A 81 21.32 7.31 3.10
C ASP A 81 20.06 7.46 2.25
N TYR A 82 20.01 8.47 1.40
CA TYR A 82 18.85 8.75 0.53
C TYR A 82 19.25 8.89 -0.92
N THR A 83 18.51 8.21 -1.79
CA THR A 83 18.66 8.38 -3.24
C THR A 83 18.18 9.75 -3.69
N THR A 84 18.55 10.15 -4.93
CA THR A 84 18.24 11.49 -5.45
C THR A 84 16.76 11.85 -5.35
N TRP A 85 15.87 10.95 -5.73
CA TRP A 85 14.42 11.20 -5.66
C TRP A 85 13.88 11.28 -4.24
N GLN A 86 14.50 10.59 -3.27
CA GLN A 86 14.10 10.63 -1.86
C GLN A 86 14.51 11.95 -1.22
N ARG A 87 15.69 12.46 -1.55
CA ARG A 87 16.22 13.72 -1.00
C ARG A 87 15.33 14.91 -1.26
N GLU A 88 14.62 14.88 -2.38
CA GLU A 88 13.69 15.95 -2.73
C GLU A 88 12.61 16.18 -1.65
N PHE A 89 12.22 15.13 -0.92
CA PHE A 89 11.17 15.22 0.11
C PHE A 89 11.69 15.58 1.48
N LEU A 90 13.00 15.63 1.69
CA LEU A 90 13.58 15.93 3.01
C LEU A 90 13.33 17.36 3.46
N ASP A 91 13.11 18.28 2.52
CA ASP A 91 12.85 19.71 2.79
C ASP A 91 11.36 20.05 2.77
N TYR A 92 10.47 19.06 2.69
CA TYR A 92 9.03 19.32 2.73
C TYR A 92 8.57 19.77 4.11
N PRO A 93 7.60 20.72 4.20
CA PRO A 93 7.20 21.32 5.49
C PRO A 93 6.44 20.36 6.40
N ASN A 94 5.95 19.26 5.85
CA ASN A 94 5.12 18.28 6.54
C ASN A 94 5.84 16.95 6.84
N ILE A 95 7.18 16.97 6.88
CA ILE A 95 7.97 15.80 7.28
C ILE A 95 7.79 15.45 8.75
N VAL A 96 7.83 14.15 9.05
CA VAL A 96 7.83 13.60 10.41
C VAL A 96 8.85 12.47 10.50
N ASP A 97 9.45 12.31 11.66
CA ASP A 97 10.27 11.15 11.99
C ASP A 97 9.59 10.24 13.02
N TYR A 98 10.26 9.16 13.41
CA TYR A 98 9.73 8.22 14.41
C TYR A 98 9.44 8.86 15.76
N ARG A 99 10.16 9.94 16.15
CA ARG A 99 9.98 10.65 17.43
C ARG A 99 8.68 11.43 17.44
N ASP A 100 8.34 12.06 16.33
CA ASP A 100 7.07 12.76 16.19
C ASP A 100 5.90 11.80 16.30
N ILE A 101 6.01 10.66 15.58
CA ILE A 101 4.98 9.62 15.61
C ILE A 101 4.86 9.05 17.03
N ALA A 102 5.98 8.65 17.65
CA ALA A 102 5.98 8.08 19.00
C ALA A 102 5.37 8.99 20.06
N LYS A 103 5.59 10.32 19.94
CA LYS A 103 5.09 11.32 20.87
C LYS A 103 3.56 11.48 20.81
N ASN A 104 2.97 11.43 19.62
CA ASN A 104 1.56 11.78 19.39
C ASN A 104 0.81 10.73 18.57
N GLN A 105 1.00 9.44 18.86
CA GLN A 105 0.49 8.33 18.04
C GLN A 105 -1.01 8.42 17.69
N LYS A 106 -1.82 9.00 18.57
CA LYS A 106 -3.27 9.17 18.37
C LYS A 106 -3.62 10.08 17.18
N GLU A 107 -2.71 10.95 16.78
CA GLU A 107 -2.92 11.89 15.68
C GLU A 107 -2.68 11.25 14.31
N PHE A 108 -2.15 10.02 14.27
CA PHE A 108 -1.65 9.46 13.03
C PHE A 108 -2.34 8.15 12.63
N VAL A 109 -2.53 8.00 11.33
CA VAL A 109 -2.67 6.74 10.64
C VAL A 109 -1.35 6.50 9.91
N PHE A 110 -0.53 5.58 10.43
CA PHE A 110 0.84 5.38 9.98
C PHE A 110 0.94 4.24 8.98
N TYR A 111 1.41 4.54 7.77
CA TYR A 111 1.70 3.52 6.78
C TYR A 111 2.94 2.73 7.16
N CYS A 112 2.78 1.43 7.33
CA CYS A 112 3.86 0.50 7.58
C CYS A 112 3.71 -0.71 6.67
N SER A 113 4.58 -0.82 5.68
CA SER A 113 4.59 -1.98 4.78
C SER A 113 5.30 -3.17 5.42
N ASP A 114 5.06 -4.36 4.86
CA ASP A 114 5.72 -5.60 5.27
C ASP A 114 7.26 -5.52 5.19
N PHE A 115 7.80 -4.57 4.41
CA PHE A 115 9.24 -4.32 4.27
C PHE A 115 9.80 -3.32 5.29
N ASN A 116 8.94 -2.62 6.02
CA ASN A 116 9.31 -1.53 6.92
C ASN A 116 8.87 -1.77 8.37
N LEU A 117 8.65 -3.04 8.76
CA LEU A 117 8.22 -3.41 10.11
C LEU A 117 9.23 -2.98 11.18
N GLN A 118 10.51 -2.87 10.83
CA GLN A 118 11.54 -2.33 11.73
C GLN A 118 11.26 -0.92 12.23
N ASN A 119 10.48 -0.11 11.50
CA ASN A 119 10.05 1.21 11.98
C ASN A 119 9.23 1.13 13.27
N LEU A 120 8.56 0.00 13.53
CA LEU A 120 7.80 -0.21 14.77
C LEU A 120 8.70 -0.30 16.00
N ILE A 121 9.98 -0.67 15.85
CA ILE A 121 10.96 -0.69 16.94
C ILE A 121 11.17 0.71 17.48
N ASP A 122 11.21 1.70 16.60
CA ASP A 122 11.44 3.10 16.95
C ASP A 122 10.15 3.81 17.38
N VAL A 123 9.06 3.56 16.66
CA VAL A 123 7.73 4.15 16.94
C VAL A 123 7.15 3.63 18.25
N LYS A 124 7.40 2.35 18.58
CA LYS A 124 6.89 1.67 19.79
C LYS A 124 5.37 1.85 19.96
N PRO A 125 4.57 1.16 19.16
CA PRO A 125 3.12 1.33 19.19
C PRO A 125 2.55 1.25 20.60
N ASN A 126 1.68 2.19 20.95
CA ASN A 126 1.03 2.22 22.26
C ASN A 126 0.03 1.07 22.41
N PRO A 127 -0.23 0.60 23.65
CA PRO A 127 -1.33 -0.31 23.92
C PRO A 127 -2.64 0.27 23.35
N GLY A 128 -3.39 -0.56 22.65
CA GLY A 128 -4.61 -0.11 21.97
C GLY A 128 -4.41 0.32 20.51
N SER A 129 -3.19 0.38 20.00
CA SER A 129 -2.93 0.54 18.57
C SER A 129 -3.54 -0.61 17.78
N SER A 130 -4.03 -0.33 16.57
CA SER A 130 -4.64 -1.32 15.67
C SER A 130 -3.89 -1.40 14.36
N TYR A 131 -3.83 -2.58 13.77
CA TYR A 131 -3.32 -2.78 12.42
C TYR A 131 -4.46 -3.07 11.45
N ILE A 132 -4.46 -2.39 10.33
CA ILE A 132 -5.41 -2.60 9.24
C ILE A 132 -4.64 -3.18 8.06
N ARG A 133 -4.88 -4.47 7.78
CA ARG A 133 -4.31 -5.16 6.63
C ARG A 133 -5.24 -5.04 5.44
N SER A 134 -4.77 -4.40 4.39
CA SER A 134 -5.51 -4.22 3.14
C SER A 134 -4.71 -4.80 1.98
N LEU A 135 -4.53 -6.12 2.03
CA LEU A 135 -3.86 -6.96 1.05
C LEU A 135 -4.70 -8.21 0.79
N THR A 136 -4.44 -8.89 -0.31
CA THR A 136 -5.06 -10.19 -0.62
C THR A 136 -4.75 -11.23 0.45
N GLU A 137 -5.63 -12.21 0.59
CA GLU A 137 -5.33 -13.41 1.37
C GLU A 137 -4.16 -14.17 0.72
N PRO A 138 -3.34 -14.86 1.53
CA PRO A 138 -2.33 -15.77 1.00
C PRO A 138 -2.95 -16.82 0.10
N PHE A 139 -2.33 -17.10 -1.02
CA PHE A 139 -2.75 -18.13 -1.96
C PHE A 139 -1.67 -19.18 -2.23
N ASP A 140 -0.50 -19.05 -1.62
CA ASP A 140 0.58 -20.01 -1.63
C ASP A 140 1.31 -20.07 -0.27
N LEU A 141 2.11 -21.11 -0.08
CA LEU A 141 2.84 -21.34 1.17
C LEU A 141 3.82 -20.21 1.52
N GLU A 142 4.45 -19.60 0.52
CA GLU A 142 5.39 -18.49 0.77
C GLU A 142 4.66 -17.28 1.36
N MET A 143 3.50 -16.95 0.84
CA MET A 143 2.65 -15.88 1.36
C MET A 143 2.10 -16.20 2.75
N GLU A 144 1.75 -17.46 3.04
CA GLU A 144 1.31 -17.90 4.37
C GLU A 144 2.43 -17.72 5.40
N LEU A 145 3.64 -18.19 5.10
CA LEU A 145 4.82 -18.03 5.96
C LEU A 145 5.15 -16.56 6.20
N LYS A 146 5.04 -15.73 5.17
CA LYS A 146 5.25 -14.30 5.30
C LYS A 146 4.16 -13.63 6.16
N GLU A 147 2.91 -14.04 6.03
CA GLU A 147 1.83 -13.55 6.88
C GLU A 147 2.06 -13.92 8.35
N GLU A 148 2.51 -15.15 8.62
CA GLU A 148 2.87 -15.59 9.97
C GLU A 148 4.04 -14.77 10.55
N GLN A 149 5.08 -14.51 9.75
CA GLN A 149 6.17 -13.64 10.17
C GLN A 149 5.68 -12.24 10.55
N ILE A 150 4.77 -11.66 9.78
CA ILE A 150 4.19 -10.34 10.05
C ILE A 150 3.35 -10.39 11.33
N LYS A 151 2.56 -11.44 11.55
CA LYS A 151 1.80 -11.65 12.79
C LYS A 151 2.72 -11.65 14.00
N ASN A 152 3.83 -12.38 13.96
CA ASN A 152 4.81 -12.44 15.05
C ASN A 152 5.37 -11.05 15.40
N TRP A 153 5.60 -10.18 14.41
CA TRP A 153 5.98 -8.79 14.65
C TRP A 153 4.90 -8.02 15.42
N PHE A 154 3.65 -8.11 14.99
CA PHE A 154 2.55 -7.39 15.63
C PHE A 154 2.18 -7.93 17.01
N GLU A 155 2.32 -9.23 17.24
CA GLU A 155 2.20 -9.84 18.57
C GLU A 155 3.26 -9.30 19.51
N ARG A 156 4.51 -9.21 19.07
CA ARG A 156 5.61 -8.65 19.87
C ARG A 156 5.34 -7.22 20.32
N PHE A 157 4.65 -6.43 19.53
CA PHE A 157 4.27 -5.06 19.89
C PHE A 157 2.89 -4.95 20.55
N GLY A 158 2.22 -6.07 20.84
CA GLY A 158 0.91 -6.09 21.48
C GLY A 158 -0.21 -5.46 20.63
N ILE A 159 -0.02 -5.38 19.31
CA ILE A 159 -1.03 -4.88 18.36
C ILE A 159 -2.08 -5.96 18.10
N ILE A 160 -1.65 -7.21 18.02
CA ILE A 160 -2.50 -8.41 17.96
C ILE A 160 -2.13 -9.37 19.09
N GLY A 161 -2.95 -10.38 19.34
CA GLY A 161 -2.72 -11.37 20.38
C GLY A 161 -3.90 -12.35 20.48
N LYS A 162 -3.95 -13.15 21.54
CA LYS A 162 -4.95 -14.23 21.72
C LYS A 162 -6.41 -13.78 21.55
N GLU A 163 -6.72 -12.56 21.95
CA GLU A 163 -8.08 -11.99 21.91
C GLU A 163 -8.22 -10.84 20.92
N ARG A 164 -7.18 -10.54 20.16
CA ARG A 164 -7.14 -9.38 19.30
C ARG A 164 -6.44 -9.71 17.98
N GLU A 165 -7.23 -9.71 16.92
CA GLU A 165 -6.73 -9.88 15.57
C GLU A 165 -6.56 -8.53 14.84
N TRP A 166 -5.81 -8.53 13.76
CA TRP A 166 -5.77 -7.39 12.87
C TRP A 166 -7.05 -7.25 12.07
N ASN A 167 -7.36 -6.02 11.69
CA ASN A 167 -8.52 -5.76 10.84
C ASN A 167 -8.14 -6.03 9.37
N LYS A 168 -8.77 -7.04 8.76
CA LYS A 168 -8.63 -7.31 7.33
C LYS A 168 -9.66 -6.49 6.56
N VAL A 169 -9.18 -5.63 5.65
CA VAL A 169 -10.01 -4.81 4.78
C VAL A 169 -9.44 -4.90 3.37
N HIS A 170 -9.98 -5.81 2.59
CA HIS A 170 -9.56 -6.00 1.21
C HIS A 170 -10.76 -5.95 0.27
N VAL A 171 -10.62 -5.15 -0.77
CA VAL A 171 -11.50 -5.16 -1.93
C VAL A 171 -10.64 -5.64 -3.10
N SER A 172 -11.07 -6.72 -3.74
CA SER A 172 -10.38 -7.22 -4.94
C SER A 172 -10.38 -6.15 -6.04
N GLY A 173 -9.24 -5.98 -6.70
CA GLY A 173 -9.15 -5.19 -7.93
C GLY A 173 -9.69 -5.93 -9.15
N HIS A 174 -10.10 -7.20 -8.99
CA HIS A 174 -10.70 -7.98 -10.05
C HIS A 174 -12.20 -7.68 -10.14
N GLY A 175 -12.71 -7.64 -11.36
CA GLY A 175 -14.16 -7.54 -11.59
C GLY A 175 -14.88 -8.78 -11.04
N ASP A 176 -16.05 -8.57 -10.48
CA ASP A 176 -16.96 -9.67 -10.14
C ASP A 176 -17.57 -10.29 -11.39
N GLY A 177 -18.31 -11.41 -11.23
CA GLY A 177 -18.91 -12.12 -12.34
C GLY A 177 -19.86 -11.27 -13.17
N VAL A 178 -20.55 -10.29 -12.57
CA VAL A 178 -21.48 -9.39 -13.28
C VAL A 178 -20.69 -8.41 -14.14
N GLN A 179 -19.62 -7.84 -13.58
CA GLN A 179 -18.73 -6.91 -14.29
C GLN A 179 -18.00 -7.60 -15.44
N ILE A 180 -17.48 -8.80 -15.22
CA ILE A 180 -16.81 -9.60 -16.26
C ILE A 180 -17.81 -9.92 -17.38
N LYS A 181 -19.03 -10.34 -17.04
CA LYS A 181 -20.08 -10.59 -18.03
C LYS A 181 -20.42 -9.34 -18.83
N HIS A 182 -20.52 -8.18 -18.16
CA HIS A 182 -20.77 -6.91 -18.84
C HIS A 182 -19.68 -6.58 -19.88
N VAL A 183 -18.42 -6.82 -19.54
CA VAL A 183 -17.29 -6.64 -20.47
C VAL A 183 -17.39 -7.62 -21.65
N ILE A 184 -17.71 -8.90 -21.39
CA ILE A 184 -17.87 -9.91 -22.44
C ILE A 184 -18.99 -9.51 -23.40
N ASP A 185 -20.14 -9.12 -22.88
CA ASP A 185 -21.30 -8.70 -23.68
C ASP A 185 -21.00 -7.44 -24.50
N GLY A 186 -20.29 -6.47 -23.89
CA GLY A 186 -19.90 -5.22 -24.55
C GLY A 186 -18.86 -5.39 -25.65
N ALA A 187 -17.94 -6.33 -25.47
CA ALA A 187 -16.87 -6.60 -26.43
C ALA A 187 -17.40 -7.24 -27.73
N LYS A 188 -18.55 -7.93 -27.70
CA LYS A 188 -19.14 -8.63 -28.85
C LYS A 188 -18.12 -9.52 -29.60
N ALA A 189 -17.23 -10.15 -28.85
CA ALA A 189 -16.17 -10.99 -29.40
C ALA A 189 -16.73 -12.21 -30.12
N LYS A 190 -16.09 -12.67 -31.19
CA LYS A 190 -16.46 -13.89 -31.90
C LYS A 190 -16.05 -15.14 -31.12
N LYS A 191 -15.04 -15.07 -30.31
CA LYS A 191 -14.47 -16.13 -29.51
C LYS A 191 -14.03 -15.57 -28.15
N LEU A 192 -14.30 -16.30 -27.09
CA LEU A 192 -13.85 -16.00 -25.73
C LEU A 192 -12.80 -17.03 -25.29
N ILE A 193 -11.67 -16.53 -24.81
CA ILE A 193 -10.60 -17.37 -24.27
C ILE A 193 -10.36 -16.92 -22.83
N PRO A 194 -10.92 -17.63 -21.84
CA PRO A 194 -10.62 -17.33 -20.43
C PRO A 194 -9.19 -17.78 -20.11
N ILE A 195 -8.45 -16.87 -19.49
CA ILE A 195 -7.10 -17.11 -18.98
C ILE A 195 -7.03 -16.72 -17.51
N HIS A 196 -6.09 -17.28 -16.79
CA HIS A 196 -5.89 -16.94 -15.37
C HIS A 196 -7.15 -17.20 -14.52
N THR A 197 -7.81 -18.33 -14.77
CA THR A 197 -9.00 -18.77 -14.03
C THR A 197 -8.89 -20.27 -13.70
N GLN A 198 -9.44 -20.65 -12.55
CA GLN A 198 -9.58 -22.06 -12.16
C GLN A 198 -10.94 -22.63 -12.62
N HIS A 199 -11.85 -21.78 -13.06
CA HIS A 199 -13.25 -22.11 -13.36
C HIS A 199 -13.65 -21.58 -14.74
N ASP A 200 -13.04 -22.11 -15.78
CA ASP A 200 -13.33 -21.73 -17.17
C ASP A 200 -14.75 -22.14 -17.61
N GLU A 201 -15.35 -23.12 -16.94
CA GLU A 201 -16.71 -23.59 -17.20
C GLU A 201 -17.79 -22.51 -17.00
N TYR A 202 -17.56 -21.52 -16.11
CA TYR A 202 -18.49 -20.41 -15.91
C TYR A 202 -18.62 -19.53 -17.15
N HIS A 203 -17.56 -19.38 -17.92
CA HIS A 203 -17.55 -18.54 -19.11
C HIS A 203 -18.41 -19.12 -20.24
N LYS A 204 -18.63 -20.44 -20.26
CA LYS A 204 -19.53 -21.11 -21.20
C LYS A 204 -20.99 -20.73 -21.01
N LYS A 205 -21.36 -20.27 -19.81
CA LYS A 205 -22.69 -19.70 -19.51
C LYS A 205 -22.89 -18.30 -20.04
N TRP A 206 -21.79 -17.60 -20.31
CA TRP A 206 -21.81 -16.19 -20.71
C TRP A 206 -21.53 -15.97 -22.20
N HIS A 207 -20.89 -16.94 -22.86
CA HIS A 207 -20.54 -16.83 -24.26
C HIS A 207 -20.64 -18.16 -24.98
N PRO A 208 -21.26 -18.20 -26.20
CA PRO A 208 -21.50 -19.44 -26.91
C PRO A 208 -20.24 -20.11 -27.47
N ASN A 209 -19.20 -19.34 -27.74
CA ASN A 209 -17.95 -19.83 -28.31
C ASN A 209 -16.78 -19.58 -27.35
N VAL A 210 -16.57 -20.50 -26.41
CA VAL A 210 -15.48 -20.44 -25.41
C VAL A 210 -14.44 -21.49 -25.73
N THR A 211 -13.17 -21.08 -25.80
CA THR A 211 -12.05 -21.99 -25.97
C THR A 211 -11.23 -22.02 -24.67
N THR A 212 -11.21 -23.18 -24.01
CA THR A 212 -10.34 -23.43 -22.87
C THR A 212 -8.92 -23.70 -23.35
N VAL A 213 -7.95 -23.01 -22.80
CA VAL A 213 -6.53 -23.15 -23.16
C VAL A 213 -5.77 -23.96 -22.11
N LYS A 214 -4.80 -24.72 -22.57
CA LYS A 214 -3.84 -25.44 -21.71
C LYS A 214 -2.48 -24.78 -21.82
N GLN A 215 -1.71 -24.87 -20.75
CA GLN A 215 -0.33 -24.38 -20.74
C GLN A 215 0.47 -25.01 -21.88
N HIS A 216 1.25 -24.22 -22.59
CA HIS A 216 2.02 -24.61 -23.78
C HIS A 216 1.19 -25.06 -24.99
N GLY A 217 -0.12 -24.92 -24.97
CA GLY A 217 -0.98 -25.17 -26.13
C GLY A 217 -0.84 -24.07 -27.20
N VAL A 218 -0.91 -24.47 -28.48
CA VAL A 218 -0.97 -23.55 -29.63
C VAL A 218 -2.40 -23.50 -30.13
N TYR A 219 -2.95 -22.29 -30.24
CA TYR A 219 -4.34 -22.05 -30.60
C TYR A 219 -4.43 -21.05 -31.75
N GLN A 220 -5.26 -21.33 -32.74
CA GLN A 220 -5.62 -20.37 -33.76
C GLN A 220 -6.69 -19.41 -33.25
N LEU A 221 -6.47 -18.11 -33.40
CA LEU A 221 -7.38 -17.03 -33.02
C LEU A 221 -8.42 -16.74 -34.10
#